data_db49015d6267839de48361f5cf317be7
#
_entry.id   db49015d6267839de48361f5cf317be7
#
_cell.length_a   1.000
_cell.length_b   1.000
_cell.length_c   1.000
_cell.angle_alpha   90.00
_cell.angle_beta   90.00
_cell.angle_gamma   90.00
#
_symmetry.space_group_name_H-M   'P 1'
#
loop_
_entity.id
_entity.type
_entity.pdbx_description
1 polymer ?
#
loop_
_entity_poly.entity_id
_entity_poly.type
_entity_poly.pdbx_seq_one_letter_code
_entity_poly.pdbx_strand_id
1 'polypeptide(L)'
;MVGRKLMAQMIVLLSAVGIIYAEGSIIGTITFEGKAPKMKPLRLDADPICVANNEIAPKKEWLILDENKGVKNVLVFVTEGLNIDYSPPEEPVVIDQKGCIYSPHVLGIMAGQQLDILNNDGTLHNIHALPKVNKEFNKAKPRSKK
;
A
#
# COMPACT_ATOMS: atom_id res chain seq x y z
N MET A 1 24.87 62.83 48.00
CA MET A 1 25.14 62.51 46.59
C MET A 1 24.88 61.04 46.44
N VAL A 2 23.74 60.65 45.82
CA VAL A 2 23.31 59.29 45.68
C VAL A 2 23.60 58.85 44.23
N GLY A 3 24.54 57.92 44.07
CA GLY A 3 24.89 57.33 42.75
C GLY A 3 23.91 56.30 42.35
N ARG A 4 23.12 56.53 41.28
CA ARG A 4 22.25 55.58 40.64
C ARG A 4 23.09 54.64 39.73
N LYS A 5 23.21 53.36 40.10
CA LYS A 5 23.73 52.35 39.23
C LYS A 5 22.61 51.92 38.25
N LEU A 6 22.77 52.21 36.97
CA LEU A 6 21.95 51.67 35.92
C LEU A 6 22.39 50.20 35.70
N MET A 7 21.52 49.26 36.02
CA MET A 7 21.64 47.85 35.60
C MET A 7 21.03 47.71 34.22
N ALA A 8 21.87 47.55 33.21
CA ALA A 8 21.41 47.18 31.87
C ALA A 8 21.03 45.71 31.86
N GLN A 9 19.75 45.41 31.74
CA GLN A 9 19.25 44.05 31.49
C GLN A 9 19.37 43.76 30.00
N MET A 10 20.30 42.88 29.65
CA MET A 10 20.45 42.34 28.31
C MET A 10 19.42 41.22 28.11
N ILE A 11 18.35 41.51 27.41
CA ILE A 11 17.35 40.50 26.99
C ILE A 11 17.94 39.72 25.80
N VAL A 12 18.35 38.48 26.06
CA VAL A 12 18.73 37.54 25.00
C VAL A 12 17.45 36.97 24.41
N LEU A 13 17.07 37.45 23.24
CA LEU A 13 16.01 36.82 22.43
C LEU A 13 16.55 35.50 21.85
N LEU A 14 16.19 34.39 22.45
CA LEU A 14 16.39 33.06 21.86
C LEU A 14 15.36 32.89 20.75
N SER A 15 15.72 33.14 19.49
CA SER A 15 14.90 32.76 18.34
C SER A 15 14.98 31.27 18.18
N ALA A 16 13.93 30.56 18.56
CA ALA A 16 13.75 29.14 18.21
C ALA A 16 13.54 29.05 16.70
N VAL A 17 14.55 28.63 15.94
CA VAL A 17 14.43 28.27 14.53
C VAL A 17 13.72 26.92 14.51
N GLY A 18 12.42 26.93 14.33
CA GLY A 18 11.65 25.73 14.05
C GLY A 18 12.08 25.17 12.69
N ILE A 19 12.54 23.93 12.67
CA ILE A 19 12.77 23.20 11.42
C ILE A 19 11.40 22.87 10.85
N ILE A 20 11.00 23.57 9.78
CA ILE A 20 9.77 23.26 9.05
C ILE A 20 10.12 22.13 8.09
N TYR A 21 9.62 20.93 8.36
CA TYR A 21 9.63 19.85 7.39
C TYR A 21 8.56 20.17 6.34
N ALA A 22 8.99 20.43 5.12
CA ALA A 22 8.07 20.57 3.99
C ALA A 22 7.67 19.16 3.50
N GLU A 23 6.42 18.80 3.75
CA GLU A 23 5.84 17.60 3.14
C GLU A 23 5.41 17.96 1.71
N GLY A 24 5.89 17.17 0.73
CA GLY A 24 5.50 17.27 -0.66
C GLY A 24 4.66 16.08 -1.07
N SER A 25 3.69 16.29 -1.97
CA SER A 25 2.92 15.22 -2.58
C SER A 25 3.04 15.27 -4.10
N ILE A 26 3.00 14.10 -4.72
CA ILE A 26 2.92 13.95 -6.18
C ILE A 26 1.52 13.43 -6.49
N ILE A 27 0.79 14.20 -7.30
CA ILE A 27 -0.58 13.85 -7.72
C ILE A 27 -0.59 13.75 -9.25
N GLY A 28 -1.23 12.69 -9.76
CA GLY A 28 -1.35 12.49 -11.20
C GLY A 28 -2.34 11.39 -11.53
N THR A 29 -2.62 11.26 -12.83
CA THR A 29 -3.47 10.19 -13.37
C THR A 29 -2.69 9.47 -14.46
N ILE A 30 -2.73 8.15 -14.45
CA ILE A 30 -2.15 7.31 -15.48
C ILE A 30 -3.28 6.83 -16.37
N THR A 31 -3.19 7.12 -17.66
CA THR A 31 -4.21 6.78 -18.65
C THR A 31 -3.68 5.77 -19.65
N PHE A 32 -4.57 4.89 -20.12
CA PHE A 32 -4.28 3.90 -21.14
C PHE A 32 -4.54 4.48 -22.53
N GLU A 33 -3.58 4.31 -23.43
CA GLU A 33 -3.74 4.65 -24.83
C GLU A 33 -4.00 3.41 -25.67
N GLY A 34 -4.83 3.55 -26.72
CA GLY A 34 -5.15 2.48 -27.65
C GLY A 34 -6.42 1.72 -27.32
N LYS A 35 -6.53 0.50 -27.86
CA LYS A 35 -7.68 -0.41 -27.70
C LYS A 35 -7.44 -1.36 -26.53
N ALA A 36 -8.24 -1.24 -25.49
CA ALA A 36 -8.15 -2.12 -24.34
C ALA A 36 -8.48 -3.57 -24.71
N PRO A 37 -7.68 -4.56 -24.26
CA PRO A 37 -8.00 -5.96 -24.44
C PRO A 37 -9.21 -6.36 -23.60
N LYS A 38 -10.01 -7.32 -24.09
CA LYS A 38 -11.08 -7.90 -23.29
C LYS A 38 -10.50 -8.82 -22.22
N MET A 39 -10.75 -8.51 -20.95
CA MET A 39 -10.36 -9.37 -19.84
C MET A 39 -11.30 -10.57 -19.75
N LYS A 40 -10.70 -11.76 -19.67
CA LYS A 40 -11.43 -13.01 -19.48
C LYS A 40 -11.83 -13.18 -18.02
N PRO A 41 -12.98 -13.82 -17.73
CA PRO A 41 -13.32 -14.18 -16.36
C PRO A 41 -12.30 -15.15 -15.76
N LEU A 42 -12.17 -15.13 -14.46
CA LEU A 42 -11.42 -16.13 -13.69
C LEU A 42 -12.21 -17.44 -13.67
N ARG A 43 -11.49 -18.54 -13.68
CA ARG A 43 -12.08 -19.87 -13.50
C ARG A 43 -12.12 -20.19 -12.01
N LEU A 44 -13.31 -20.19 -11.44
CA LEU A 44 -13.55 -20.46 -10.01
C LEU A 44 -14.20 -21.83 -9.79
N ASP A 45 -14.39 -22.59 -10.86
CA ASP A 45 -15.11 -23.87 -10.90
C ASP A 45 -14.42 -25.01 -10.11
N ALA A 46 -13.18 -24.82 -9.69
CA ALA A 46 -12.46 -25.78 -8.87
C ALA A 46 -12.95 -25.85 -7.40
N ASP A 47 -13.60 -24.81 -6.89
CA ASP A 47 -14.11 -24.76 -5.53
C ASP A 47 -15.55 -24.20 -5.51
N PRO A 48 -16.54 -24.98 -5.03
CA PRO A 48 -17.94 -24.54 -5.01
C PRO A 48 -18.18 -23.32 -4.12
N ILE A 49 -17.34 -23.08 -3.10
CA ILE A 49 -17.43 -21.88 -2.26
C ILE A 49 -17.01 -20.65 -3.06
N CYS A 50 -15.98 -20.77 -3.88
CA CYS A 50 -15.56 -19.69 -4.77
C CYS A 50 -16.64 -19.34 -5.80
N VAL A 51 -17.34 -20.34 -6.32
CA VAL A 51 -18.48 -20.12 -7.21
C VAL A 51 -19.63 -19.43 -6.47
N ALA A 52 -19.95 -19.90 -5.27
CA ALA A 52 -21.06 -19.35 -4.45
C ALA A 52 -20.80 -17.91 -3.98
N ASN A 53 -19.53 -17.56 -3.72
CA ASN A 53 -19.15 -16.22 -3.30
C ASN A 53 -19.14 -15.19 -4.45
N ASN A 54 -19.30 -15.64 -5.70
CA ASN A 54 -19.21 -14.77 -6.87
C ASN A 54 -20.37 -15.06 -7.84
N GLU A 55 -21.49 -14.37 -7.72
CA GLU A 55 -22.62 -14.47 -8.65
C GLU A 55 -22.17 -14.22 -10.11
N ILE A 56 -21.25 -13.30 -10.29
CA ILE A 56 -20.59 -13.01 -11.56
C ILE A 56 -19.10 -13.24 -11.37
N ALA A 57 -18.53 -14.17 -12.12
CA ALA A 57 -17.10 -14.46 -12.03
C ALA A 57 -16.26 -13.19 -12.26
N PRO A 58 -15.36 -12.81 -11.32
CA PRO A 58 -14.47 -11.68 -11.50
C PRO A 58 -13.58 -11.89 -12.72
N LYS A 59 -13.22 -10.79 -13.37
CA LYS A 59 -12.33 -10.83 -14.53
C LYS A 59 -10.87 -10.80 -14.07
N LYS A 60 -9.98 -11.25 -14.94
CA LYS A 60 -8.54 -11.06 -14.76
C LYS A 60 -8.23 -9.58 -14.66
N GLU A 61 -7.45 -9.20 -13.65
CA GLU A 61 -7.13 -7.81 -13.32
C GLU A 61 -5.81 -7.31 -13.92
N TRP A 62 -5.38 -7.87 -15.05
CA TRP A 62 -4.14 -7.44 -15.73
C TRP A 62 -4.21 -5.99 -16.21
N LEU A 63 -5.41 -5.50 -16.50
CA LEU A 63 -5.69 -4.12 -16.86
C LEU A 63 -7.12 -3.78 -16.41
N ILE A 64 -7.22 -2.86 -15.47
CA ILE A 64 -8.51 -2.31 -15.03
C ILE A 64 -8.52 -0.84 -15.43
N LEU A 65 -9.53 -0.46 -16.20
CA LEU A 65 -9.73 0.90 -16.66
C LEU A 65 -11.06 1.43 -16.16
N ASP A 66 -11.07 2.70 -15.80
CA ASP A 66 -12.31 3.45 -15.62
C ASP A 66 -12.88 3.94 -16.98
N GLU A 67 -13.97 4.70 -16.94
CA GLU A 67 -14.66 5.25 -18.10
C GLU A 67 -13.80 6.27 -18.88
N ASN A 68 -12.83 6.90 -18.20
CA ASN A 68 -11.90 7.87 -18.76
C ASN A 68 -10.56 7.25 -19.18
N LYS A 69 -10.49 5.91 -19.21
CA LYS A 69 -9.27 5.12 -19.41
C LYS A 69 -8.19 5.30 -18.34
N GLY A 70 -8.55 5.79 -17.16
CA GLY A 70 -7.66 5.79 -16.01
C GLY A 70 -7.29 4.37 -15.61
N VAL A 71 -6.00 4.11 -15.39
CA VAL A 71 -5.48 2.76 -15.06
C VAL A 71 -5.46 2.58 -13.56
N LYS A 72 -6.15 1.55 -13.06
CA LYS A 72 -6.13 1.13 -11.66
C LYS A 72 -4.92 0.24 -11.34
N ASN A 73 -4.56 0.16 -10.09
CA ASN A 73 -3.50 -0.71 -9.56
C ASN A 73 -2.10 -0.38 -10.11
N VAL A 74 -1.80 0.90 -10.30
CA VAL A 74 -0.47 1.37 -10.67
C VAL A 74 0.27 1.82 -9.43
N LEU A 75 1.43 1.24 -9.17
CA LEU A 75 2.34 1.69 -8.13
C LEU A 75 3.31 2.72 -8.74
N VAL A 76 3.30 3.94 -8.19
CA VAL A 76 4.25 5.00 -8.54
C VAL A 76 5.18 5.21 -7.36
N PHE A 77 6.47 5.22 -7.59
CA PHE A 77 7.47 5.40 -6.54
C PHE A 77 8.66 6.23 -7.03
N VAL A 78 9.32 6.89 -6.08
CA VAL A 78 10.51 7.69 -6.36
C VAL A 78 11.72 6.75 -6.46
N THR A 79 12.48 6.83 -7.56
CA THR A 79 13.65 5.98 -7.80
C THR A 79 14.97 6.64 -7.40
N GLU A 80 15.00 7.98 -7.40
CA GLU A 80 16.21 8.76 -7.14
C GLU A 80 15.89 10.04 -6.37
N GLY A 81 16.87 10.61 -5.71
CA GLY A 81 16.74 11.91 -5.04
C GLY A 81 16.23 11.85 -3.60
N LEU A 82 15.95 10.67 -3.06
CA LEU A 82 15.67 10.48 -1.64
C LEU A 82 16.99 10.28 -0.91
N ASN A 83 17.40 11.29 -0.13
CA ASN A 83 18.65 11.27 0.65
C ASN A 83 18.38 10.93 2.13
N ILE A 84 17.24 10.35 2.44
CA ILE A 84 16.79 10.04 3.80
C ILE A 84 16.41 8.56 3.84
N ASP A 85 16.94 7.86 4.83
CA ASP A 85 16.49 6.52 5.17
C ASP A 85 15.20 6.61 5.99
N TYR A 86 14.13 6.05 5.46
CA TYR A 86 12.85 5.97 6.16
C TYR A 86 12.74 4.65 6.91
N SER A 87 12.36 4.72 8.17
CA SER A 87 11.95 3.53 8.90
C SER A 87 10.61 3.01 8.34
N PRO A 88 10.43 1.68 8.27
CA PRO A 88 9.14 1.13 7.87
C PRO A 88 8.04 1.56 8.85
N PRO A 89 6.82 1.82 8.37
CA PRO A 89 5.69 2.09 9.24
C PRO A 89 5.44 0.95 10.23
N GLU A 90 5.00 1.28 11.44
CA GLU A 90 4.61 0.28 12.45
C GLU A 90 3.30 -0.42 12.07
N GLU A 91 2.43 0.27 11.34
CA GLU A 91 1.17 -0.29 10.87
C GLU A 91 1.41 -1.35 9.79
N PRO A 92 0.83 -2.56 9.94
CA PRO A 92 1.00 -3.61 8.96
C PRO A 92 0.28 -3.29 7.65
N VAL A 93 0.85 -3.73 6.54
CA VAL A 93 0.12 -3.81 5.27
C VAL A 93 -0.73 -5.07 5.28
N VAL A 94 -1.97 -4.96 4.81
CA VAL A 94 -2.91 -6.07 4.80
C VAL A 94 -3.19 -6.52 3.37
N ILE A 95 -3.10 -7.83 3.13
CA ILE A 95 -3.63 -8.48 1.93
C ILE A 95 -4.69 -9.51 2.36
N ASP A 96 -5.85 -9.47 1.74
CA ASP A 96 -6.98 -10.34 2.07
C ASP A 96 -7.33 -11.27 0.92
N GLN A 97 -7.72 -12.49 1.24
CA GLN A 97 -8.32 -13.45 0.32
C GLN A 97 -9.83 -13.44 0.56
N LYS A 98 -10.56 -12.78 -0.33
CA LYS A 98 -12.01 -12.64 -0.27
C LYS A 98 -12.62 -12.77 -1.66
N GLY A 99 -13.66 -13.62 -1.79
CA GLY A 99 -14.22 -13.97 -3.09
C GLY A 99 -13.22 -14.78 -3.94
N CYS A 100 -12.28 -15.48 -3.30
CA CYS A 100 -11.23 -16.28 -3.94
C CYS A 100 -10.27 -15.47 -4.83
N ILE A 101 -10.10 -14.20 -4.50
CA ILE A 101 -9.11 -13.30 -5.10
C ILE A 101 -8.33 -12.59 -3.99
N TYR A 102 -7.16 -12.09 -4.34
CA TYR A 102 -6.39 -11.21 -3.45
C TYR A 102 -6.85 -9.76 -3.56
N SER A 103 -7.00 -9.10 -2.42
CA SER A 103 -7.32 -7.69 -2.32
C SER A 103 -6.44 -7.00 -1.26
N PRO A 104 -5.77 -5.90 -1.61
CA PRO A 104 -5.68 -5.28 -2.93
C PRO A 104 -4.87 -6.14 -3.92
N HIS A 105 -5.09 -5.96 -5.23
CA HIS A 105 -4.38 -6.67 -6.29
C HIS A 105 -2.90 -6.25 -6.40
N VAL A 106 -2.61 -4.98 -6.15
CA VAL A 106 -1.26 -4.40 -6.08
C VAL A 106 -1.15 -3.59 -4.81
N LEU A 107 -0.07 -3.77 -4.08
CA LEU A 107 0.25 -3.01 -2.87
C LEU A 107 1.75 -2.70 -2.81
N GLY A 108 2.08 -1.58 -2.16
CA GLY A 108 3.45 -1.24 -1.78
C GLY A 108 3.70 -1.64 -0.34
N ILE A 109 4.89 -2.13 -0.06
CA ILE A 109 5.35 -2.46 1.29
C ILE A 109 6.82 -2.09 1.43
N MET A 110 7.19 -1.49 2.55
CA MET A 110 8.59 -1.22 2.85
C MET A 110 9.30 -2.46 3.38
N ALA A 111 10.60 -2.57 3.09
CA ALA A 111 11.42 -3.63 3.67
C ALA A 111 11.38 -3.53 5.21
N GLY A 112 11.08 -4.64 5.88
CA GLY A 112 10.92 -4.68 7.34
C GLY A 112 9.53 -4.34 7.85
N GLN A 113 8.61 -3.82 7.03
CA GLN A 113 7.21 -3.62 7.42
C GLN A 113 6.47 -4.95 7.53
N GLN A 114 5.58 -5.05 8.50
CA GLN A 114 4.74 -6.24 8.70
C GLN A 114 3.72 -6.38 7.57
N LEU A 115 3.52 -7.62 7.11
CA LEU A 115 2.48 -8.00 6.16
C LEU A 115 1.50 -8.97 6.82
N ASP A 116 0.27 -8.55 6.97
CA ASP A 116 -0.83 -9.38 7.43
C ASP A 116 -1.56 -10.00 6.25
N ILE A 117 -1.69 -11.31 6.28
CA ILE A 117 -2.36 -12.07 5.22
C ILE A 117 -3.62 -12.70 5.80
N LEU A 118 -4.77 -12.23 5.35
CA LEU A 118 -6.08 -12.68 5.81
C LEU A 118 -6.69 -13.71 4.84
N ASN A 119 -7.58 -14.53 5.34
CA ASN A 119 -8.49 -15.36 4.56
C ASN A 119 -9.91 -15.18 5.09
N ASN A 120 -10.69 -14.35 4.42
CA ASN A 120 -12.09 -14.06 4.76
C ASN A 120 -13.09 -14.88 3.93
N ASP A 121 -12.62 -15.89 3.21
CA ASP A 121 -13.47 -16.88 2.56
C ASP A 121 -13.83 -18.06 3.47
N GLY A 122 -14.86 -18.78 3.11
CA GLY A 122 -15.30 -19.98 3.84
C GLY A 122 -14.49 -21.25 3.54
N THR A 123 -13.47 -21.15 2.71
CA THR A 123 -12.64 -22.27 2.24
C THR A 123 -11.16 -22.10 2.60
N LEU A 124 -10.40 -23.17 2.48
CA LEU A 124 -8.96 -23.16 2.63
C LEU A 124 -8.32 -22.53 1.40
N HIS A 125 -7.48 -21.52 1.63
CA HIS A 125 -6.59 -20.97 0.61
C HIS A 125 -5.13 -21.28 0.93
N ASN A 126 -4.25 -20.91 0.04
CA ASN A 126 -2.82 -20.82 0.29
C ASN A 126 -2.29 -19.46 -0.15
N ILE A 127 -1.17 -19.08 0.42
CA ILE A 127 -0.35 -17.97 -0.05
C ILE A 127 0.96 -18.50 -0.59
N HIS A 128 1.21 -18.29 -1.88
CA HIS A 128 2.45 -18.67 -2.53
C HIS A 128 3.18 -17.40 -2.94
N ALA A 129 4.24 -17.06 -2.21
CA ALA A 129 5.09 -15.92 -2.52
C ALA A 129 6.27 -16.36 -3.37
N LEU A 130 6.45 -15.68 -4.50
CA LEU A 130 7.51 -15.90 -5.49
C LEU A 130 8.40 -14.64 -5.60
N PRO A 131 9.13 -14.27 -4.54
CA PRO A 131 9.94 -13.07 -4.53
C PRO A 131 11.19 -13.25 -5.42
N LYS A 132 11.72 -12.13 -5.93
CA LYS A 132 12.96 -12.15 -6.70
C LYS A 132 14.22 -12.25 -5.82
N VAL A 133 14.16 -11.81 -4.58
CA VAL A 133 15.33 -11.70 -3.68
C VAL A 133 15.15 -12.57 -2.45
N ASN A 134 14.00 -12.51 -1.79
CA ASN A 134 13.75 -13.26 -0.57
C ASN A 134 13.48 -14.75 -0.87
N LYS A 135 13.48 -15.56 0.20
CA LYS A 135 13.14 -16.98 0.07
C LYS A 135 11.65 -17.14 -0.29
N GLU A 136 11.38 -17.96 -1.30
CA GLU A 136 10.04 -18.41 -1.65
C GLU A 136 9.38 -19.14 -0.48
N PHE A 137 8.06 -18.96 -0.35
CA PHE A 137 7.26 -19.77 0.56
C PHE A 137 5.86 -20.03 0.01
N ASN A 138 5.32 -21.19 0.39
CA ASN A 138 3.94 -21.57 0.14
C ASN A 138 3.32 -22.06 1.45
N LYS A 139 2.30 -21.36 1.93
CA LYS A 139 1.67 -21.66 3.23
C LYS A 139 0.16 -21.76 3.08
N ALA A 140 -0.41 -22.79 3.69
CA ALA A 140 -1.85 -22.91 3.83
C ALA A 140 -2.40 -21.78 4.71
N LYS A 141 -3.50 -21.20 4.29
CA LYS A 141 -4.27 -20.17 5.00
C LYS A 141 -5.66 -20.71 5.29
N PRO A 142 -5.85 -21.35 6.47
CA PRO A 142 -7.18 -21.74 6.90
C PRO A 142 -8.06 -20.50 7.04
N ARG A 143 -9.36 -20.70 6.95
CA ARG A 143 -10.36 -19.66 7.22
C ARG A 143 -10.05 -18.90 8.49
N SER A 144 -10.04 -17.59 8.47
CA SER A 144 -9.91 -16.76 9.67
C SER A 144 -11.07 -17.07 10.64
N LYS A 145 -10.75 -17.46 11.86
CA LYS A 145 -11.78 -17.56 12.92
C LYS A 145 -12.13 -16.13 13.35
N LYS A 146 -13.43 -15.83 13.36
CA LYS A 146 -13.95 -14.61 14.00
C LYS A 146 -13.79 -14.71 15.50
#